data_8c1516b01be33ed7e2876db6920696b3
#
_entry.id   8c1516b01be33ed7e2876db6920696b3
#
_cell.length_a   1.000
_cell.length_b   1.000
_cell.length_c   1.000
_cell.angle_alpha   90.00
_cell.angle_beta   90.00
_cell.angle_gamma   90.00
#
_symmetry.space_group_name_H-M   'P 1'
#
loop_
_entity.id
_entity.type
_entity.pdbx_description
1 polymer ?
#
loop_
_entity_poly.entity_id
_entity_poly.type
_entity_poly.pdbx_seq_one_letter_code
_entity_poly.pdbx_strand_id
1 'polypeptide(L)'
;MAKQKRFDWILLVILMSYFMILLDNSIIFTGTVKIAQDLNLNQATLSWVSSAYSLTFGGFLLLGGRAGDLFGRRRVFELGLILFGLGSLLVGLAVNAPMIIASRAFQGVGSAILEPTTLAILMDTYEGTERTKAIAYYGAMAGIGASVSLVIGGVFASLLTWRVGFFMNVPISIWMFYLAVKHLNKDNSQSGKLDWLGTFSSLIGMSALVYSIIGDWAKLPAFLLAVLFLALFIYQEHRTGQPIMPLRLFTDRERIGAYVGRFLYLGAMMGFWFITPQLMQNQLGFSALMAGVAFFPLTIVNFIIALQVARLTAKWGNGGLLVTGIALTAAGMLWLSFFAPETGYWWGIAAPMVVIGVGQGFSLSPFTAAGVAHTRGTDAGAASGVVNVMHQIGGSVGLSVLVTTQSLFSGQVIGFQHAIFMGAGLLGLALLAAIFLIVPGERQKN
;
A
#
# COMPACT_ATOMS: atom_id res chain seq x y z
N MET A 1 -13.09 -26.37 -34.82
CA MET A 1 -13.82 -26.63 -33.56
C MET A 1 -13.38 -25.56 -32.56
N ALA A 2 -14.23 -24.60 -32.21
CA ALA A 2 -13.95 -23.58 -31.21
C ALA A 2 -13.80 -24.26 -29.84
N LYS A 3 -12.60 -24.23 -29.23
CA LYS A 3 -12.40 -24.63 -27.84
C LYS A 3 -13.34 -23.74 -27.01
N GLN A 4 -14.38 -24.33 -26.46
CA GLN A 4 -15.22 -23.68 -25.44
C GLN A 4 -14.28 -23.11 -24.37
N LYS A 5 -14.23 -21.79 -24.21
CA LYS A 5 -13.43 -21.14 -23.17
C LYS A 5 -13.94 -21.65 -21.82
N ARG A 6 -13.26 -22.64 -21.25
CA ARG A 6 -13.51 -23.02 -19.85
C ARG A 6 -13.25 -21.81 -18.98
N PHE A 7 -14.16 -21.54 -18.06
CA PHE A 7 -14.00 -20.48 -17.08
C PHE A 7 -12.69 -20.68 -16.30
N ASP A 8 -11.85 -19.65 -16.25
CA ASP A 8 -10.53 -19.73 -15.62
C ASP A 8 -10.64 -19.44 -14.12
N TRP A 9 -10.86 -20.50 -13.35
CA TRP A 9 -10.97 -20.43 -11.89
C TRP A 9 -9.70 -19.95 -11.21
N ILE A 10 -8.53 -20.24 -11.78
CA ILE A 10 -7.24 -19.81 -11.20
C ILE A 10 -7.11 -18.29 -11.33
N LEU A 11 -7.42 -17.74 -12.50
CA LEU A 11 -7.41 -16.29 -12.70
C LEU A 11 -8.42 -15.59 -11.78
N LEU A 12 -9.61 -16.16 -11.59
CA LEU A 12 -10.61 -15.64 -10.66
C LEU A 12 -10.06 -15.60 -9.23
N VAL A 13 -9.45 -16.69 -8.73
CA VAL A 13 -8.84 -16.75 -7.39
C VAL A 13 -7.80 -15.66 -7.22
N ILE A 14 -6.89 -15.48 -8.20
CA ILE A 14 -5.86 -14.47 -8.20
C ILE A 14 -6.46 -13.06 -8.12
N LEU A 15 -7.38 -12.72 -9.03
CA LEU A 15 -7.94 -11.38 -9.13
C LEU A 15 -8.83 -11.02 -7.93
N MET A 16 -9.65 -11.96 -7.45
CA MET A 16 -10.51 -11.72 -6.29
C MET A 16 -9.73 -11.60 -4.99
N SER A 17 -8.66 -12.38 -4.81
CA SER A 17 -7.80 -12.24 -3.63
C SER A 17 -7.08 -10.89 -3.59
N TYR A 18 -6.63 -10.41 -4.75
CA TYR A 18 -6.07 -9.06 -4.85
C TYR A 18 -7.13 -7.97 -4.61
N PHE A 19 -8.31 -8.13 -5.18
CA PHE A 19 -9.43 -7.21 -4.97
C PHE A 19 -9.84 -7.11 -3.49
N MET A 20 -9.82 -8.22 -2.73
CA MET A 20 -10.10 -8.21 -1.29
C MET A 20 -9.14 -7.30 -0.51
N ILE A 21 -7.85 -7.31 -0.85
CA ILE A 21 -6.85 -6.41 -0.23
C ILE A 21 -7.17 -4.94 -0.54
N LEU A 22 -7.57 -4.63 -1.78
CA LEU A 22 -7.95 -3.28 -2.19
C LEU A 22 -9.24 -2.82 -1.49
N LEU A 23 -10.24 -3.70 -1.40
CA LEU A 23 -11.50 -3.44 -0.74
C LEU A 23 -11.30 -3.15 0.74
N ASP A 24 -10.48 -3.93 1.41
CA ASP A 24 -10.16 -3.78 2.82
C ASP A 24 -9.56 -2.40 3.15
N ASN A 25 -8.59 -1.94 2.36
CA ASN A 25 -8.03 -0.60 2.52
C ASN A 25 -9.09 0.50 2.29
N SER A 26 -9.94 0.31 1.29
CA SER A 26 -10.98 1.30 0.94
C SER A 26 -12.06 1.42 2.02
N ILE A 27 -12.43 0.33 2.69
CA ILE A 27 -13.36 0.34 3.83
C ILE A 27 -12.79 1.20 4.97
N ILE A 28 -11.48 1.10 5.23
CA ILE A 28 -10.83 1.95 6.23
C ILE A 28 -10.93 3.42 5.81
N PHE A 29 -10.53 3.78 4.58
CA PHE A 29 -10.49 5.18 4.16
C PHE A 29 -11.87 5.86 4.19
N THR A 30 -12.91 5.19 3.73
CA THR A 30 -14.27 5.74 3.70
C THR A 30 -14.98 5.61 5.04
N GLY A 31 -14.64 4.59 5.85
CA GLY A 31 -15.27 4.29 7.13
C GLY A 31 -14.63 4.97 8.35
N THR A 32 -13.50 5.70 8.20
CA THR A 32 -12.73 6.28 9.31
C THR A 32 -13.58 7.06 10.30
N VAL A 33 -14.47 7.94 9.82
CA VAL A 33 -15.34 8.77 10.68
C VAL A 33 -16.29 7.90 11.52
N LYS A 34 -16.90 6.89 10.90
CA LYS A 34 -17.80 5.96 11.59
C LYS A 34 -17.07 5.07 12.59
N ILE A 35 -15.89 4.56 12.22
CA ILE A 35 -15.04 3.76 13.12
C ILE A 35 -14.64 4.60 14.34
N ALA A 36 -14.21 5.84 14.13
CA ALA A 36 -13.83 6.74 15.21
C ALA A 36 -15.00 7.04 16.16
N GLN A 37 -16.19 7.28 15.62
CA GLN A 37 -17.41 7.51 16.40
C GLN A 37 -17.83 6.28 17.21
N ASP A 38 -17.91 5.10 16.56
CA ASP A 38 -18.39 3.87 17.18
C ASP A 38 -17.46 3.36 18.30
N LEU A 39 -16.15 3.54 18.13
CA LEU A 39 -15.15 3.04 19.08
C LEU A 39 -14.52 4.15 19.95
N ASN A 40 -15.01 5.39 19.85
CA ASN A 40 -14.51 6.57 20.56
C ASN A 40 -12.99 6.77 20.40
N LEU A 41 -12.50 6.71 19.15
CA LEU A 41 -11.08 6.84 18.83
C LEU A 41 -10.69 8.29 18.57
N ASN A 42 -9.58 8.73 19.15
CA ASN A 42 -8.92 9.96 18.72
C ASN A 42 -8.14 9.74 17.40
N GLN A 43 -7.65 10.81 16.78
CA GLN A 43 -6.94 10.75 15.49
C GLN A 43 -5.67 9.90 15.54
N ALA A 44 -4.90 9.96 16.62
CA ALA A 44 -3.71 9.14 16.79
C ALA A 44 -4.05 7.65 16.83
N THR A 45 -5.03 7.26 17.64
CA THR A 45 -5.49 5.86 17.74
C THR A 45 -6.14 5.39 16.44
N LEU A 46 -6.91 6.26 15.77
CA LEU A 46 -7.52 5.95 14.48
C LEU A 46 -6.46 5.71 13.39
N SER A 47 -5.36 6.48 13.38
CA SER A 47 -4.26 6.24 12.44
C SER A 47 -3.57 4.90 12.68
N TRP A 48 -3.53 4.40 13.93
CA TRP A 48 -3.02 3.07 14.25
C TRP A 48 -3.84 1.94 13.62
N VAL A 49 -5.14 2.13 13.41
CA VAL A 49 -5.98 1.13 12.72
C VAL A 49 -5.45 0.86 11.28
N SER A 50 -4.96 1.89 10.59
CA SER A 50 -4.32 1.76 9.29
C SER A 50 -2.84 1.35 9.39
N SER A 51 -2.09 2.00 10.29
CA SER A 51 -0.64 1.78 10.44
C SER A 51 -0.30 0.37 10.91
N ALA A 52 -1.05 -0.21 11.85
CA ALA A 52 -0.81 -1.57 12.35
C ALA A 52 -0.91 -2.62 11.24
N TYR A 53 -1.90 -2.48 10.35
CA TYR A 53 -2.02 -3.31 9.16
C TYR A 53 -0.82 -3.13 8.21
N SER A 54 -0.50 -1.90 7.84
CA SER A 54 0.57 -1.62 6.88
C SER A 54 1.96 -2.01 7.42
N LEU A 55 2.20 -1.86 8.72
CA LEU A 55 3.46 -2.28 9.36
C LEU A 55 3.64 -3.79 9.33
N THR A 56 2.62 -4.56 9.71
CA THR A 56 2.69 -6.02 9.65
C THR A 56 2.69 -6.51 8.22
N PHE A 57 1.93 -5.88 7.34
CA PHE A 57 1.96 -6.17 5.92
C PHE A 57 3.37 -5.98 5.35
N GLY A 58 3.98 -4.80 5.52
CA GLY A 58 5.34 -4.53 5.04
C GLY A 58 6.40 -5.38 5.73
N GLY A 59 6.31 -5.56 7.06
CA GLY A 59 7.27 -6.32 7.85
C GLY A 59 7.34 -7.82 7.52
N PHE A 60 6.20 -8.43 7.19
CA PHE A 60 6.13 -9.85 6.83
C PHE A 60 6.13 -10.12 5.32
N LEU A 61 6.10 -9.09 4.46
CA LEU A 61 5.91 -9.24 3.02
C LEU A 61 7.03 -10.08 2.37
N LEU A 62 8.28 -9.77 2.68
CA LEU A 62 9.43 -10.52 2.15
C LEU A 62 9.47 -11.95 2.69
N LEU A 63 9.14 -12.13 3.97
CA LEU A 63 9.04 -13.45 4.58
C LEU A 63 7.89 -14.26 3.96
N GLY A 64 6.74 -13.64 3.69
CA GLY A 64 5.60 -14.27 3.02
C GLY A 64 5.93 -14.77 1.63
N GLY A 65 6.63 -13.96 0.84
CA GLY A 65 7.14 -14.36 -0.47
C GLY A 65 8.10 -15.55 -0.37
N ARG A 66 9.07 -15.48 0.55
CA ARG A 66 10.03 -16.55 0.78
C ARG A 66 9.36 -17.83 1.30
N ALA A 67 8.37 -17.71 2.16
CA ALA A 67 7.60 -18.86 2.66
C ALA A 67 6.90 -19.60 1.51
N GLY A 68 6.37 -18.88 0.52
CA GLY A 68 5.78 -19.46 -0.68
C GLY A 68 6.76 -20.36 -1.46
N ASP A 69 8.00 -19.92 -1.60
CA ASP A 69 9.05 -20.71 -2.28
C ASP A 69 9.48 -21.95 -1.46
N LEU A 70 9.51 -21.84 -0.12
CA LEU A 70 9.97 -22.92 0.77
C LEU A 70 8.92 -23.98 1.05
N PHE A 71 7.67 -23.57 1.31
CA PHE A 71 6.61 -24.46 1.78
C PHE A 71 5.56 -24.79 0.70
N GLY A 72 5.74 -24.19 -0.50
CA GLY A 72 4.80 -24.30 -1.61
C GLY A 72 3.81 -23.14 -1.65
N ARG A 73 3.70 -22.51 -2.83
CA ARG A 73 2.91 -21.28 -3.03
C ARG A 73 1.44 -21.47 -2.72
N ARG A 74 0.87 -22.59 -3.12
CA ARG A 74 -0.54 -22.93 -2.84
C ARG A 74 -0.82 -22.99 -1.34
N ARG A 75 -0.04 -23.76 -0.56
CA ARG A 75 -0.25 -23.92 0.88
C ARG A 75 -0.11 -22.59 1.62
N VAL A 76 0.89 -21.81 1.25
CA VAL A 76 1.16 -20.51 1.86
C VAL A 76 0.06 -19.50 1.47
N PHE A 77 -0.44 -19.54 0.25
CA PHE A 77 -1.59 -18.75 -0.19
C PHE A 77 -2.87 -19.14 0.58
N GLU A 78 -3.14 -20.43 0.74
CA GLU A 78 -4.27 -20.93 1.55
C GLU A 78 -4.19 -20.44 3.01
N LEU A 79 -2.99 -20.47 3.61
CA LEU A 79 -2.75 -19.89 4.94
C LEU A 79 -3.01 -18.37 4.95
N GLY A 80 -2.57 -17.65 3.94
CA GLY A 80 -2.82 -16.22 3.79
C GLY A 80 -4.32 -15.90 3.77
N LEU A 81 -5.13 -16.68 3.03
CA LEU A 81 -6.59 -16.52 2.99
C LEU A 81 -7.23 -16.76 4.37
N ILE A 82 -6.78 -17.78 5.11
CA ILE A 82 -7.27 -18.05 6.46
C ILE A 82 -6.95 -16.88 7.40
N LEU A 83 -5.69 -16.43 7.41
CA LEU A 83 -5.26 -15.33 8.29
C LEU A 83 -5.98 -14.02 7.95
N PHE A 84 -6.13 -13.72 6.67
CA PHE A 84 -6.83 -12.52 6.22
C PHE A 84 -8.32 -12.57 6.56
N GLY A 85 -8.98 -13.71 6.29
CA GLY A 85 -10.40 -13.91 6.60
C GLY A 85 -10.69 -13.85 8.11
N LEU A 86 -9.87 -14.53 8.94
CA LEU A 86 -9.99 -14.47 10.39
C LEU A 86 -9.68 -13.06 10.91
N GLY A 87 -8.65 -12.40 10.39
CA GLY A 87 -8.35 -11.01 10.71
C GLY A 87 -9.52 -10.09 10.41
N SER A 88 -10.13 -10.22 9.23
CA SER A 88 -11.33 -9.47 8.85
C SER A 88 -12.51 -9.73 9.79
N LEU A 89 -12.74 -11.00 10.17
CA LEU A 89 -13.77 -11.34 11.17
C LEU A 89 -13.52 -10.63 12.50
N LEU A 90 -12.29 -10.70 13.01
CA LEU A 90 -11.91 -10.06 14.29
C LEU A 90 -12.03 -8.53 14.22
N VAL A 91 -11.66 -7.90 13.09
CA VAL A 91 -11.86 -6.45 12.88
C VAL A 91 -13.34 -6.10 12.92
N GLY A 92 -14.21 -6.86 12.23
CA GLY A 92 -15.65 -6.65 12.23
C GLY A 92 -16.29 -6.82 13.61
N LEU A 93 -15.72 -7.68 14.47
CA LEU A 93 -16.16 -7.91 15.85
C LEU A 93 -15.54 -6.94 16.87
N ALA A 94 -14.66 -6.04 16.47
CA ALA A 94 -13.94 -5.16 17.38
C ALA A 94 -14.88 -4.21 18.14
N VAL A 95 -14.66 -4.12 19.46
CA VAL A 95 -15.47 -3.30 20.39
C VAL A 95 -14.65 -2.19 21.06
N ASN A 96 -13.33 -2.15 20.85
CA ASN A 96 -12.44 -1.13 21.41
C ASN A 96 -11.17 -0.95 20.58
N ALA A 97 -10.40 0.08 20.89
CA ALA A 97 -9.16 0.41 20.19
C ALA A 97 -8.10 -0.72 20.18
N PRO A 98 -7.74 -1.34 21.32
CA PRO A 98 -6.75 -2.42 21.31
C PRO A 98 -7.16 -3.59 20.43
N MET A 99 -8.44 -3.97 20.45
CA MET A 99 -8.94 -5.10 19.66
C MET A 99 -8.88 -4.81 18.17
N ILE A 100 -9.34 -3.63 17.71
CA ILE A 100 -9.29 -3.32 16.29
C ILE A 100 -7.85 -3.19 15.78
N ILE A 101 -6.94 -2.57 16.56
CA ILE A 101 -5.52 -2.43 16.18
C ILE A 101 -4.83 -3.79 16.10
N ALA A 102 -5.02 -4.65 17.12
CA ALA A 102 -4.45 -6.00 17.11
C ALA A 102 -5.01 -6.86 15.97
N SER A 103 -6.32 -6.77 15.72
CA SER A 103 -6.97 -7.48 14.60
C SER A 103 -6.46 -6.99 13.24
N ARG A 104 -6.21 -5.70 13.07
CA ARG A 104 -5.61 -5.12 11.87
C ARG A 104 -4.17 -5.58 11.67
N ALA A 105 -3.37 -5.62 12.75
CA ALA A 105 -2.02 -6.18 12.70
C ALA A 105 -2.05 -7.65 12.26
N PHE A 106 -2.94 -8.46 12.83
CA PHE A 106 -3.11 -9.87 12.44
C PHE A 106 -3.54 -10.03 10.98
N GLN A 107 -4.48 -9.23 10.51
CA GLN A 107 -4.97 -9.21 9.13
C GLN A 107 -3.85 -8.81 8.14
N GLY A 108 -2.99 -7.85 8.52
CA GLY A 108 -1.84 -7.41 7.73
C GLY A 108 -0.84 -8.54 7.47
N VAL A 109 -0.66 -9.49 8.42
CA VAL A 109 0.16 -10.70 8.19
C VAL A 109 -0.46 -11.56 7.08
N GLY A 110 -1.80 -11.72 7.05
CA GLY A 110 -2.50 -12.41 5.98
C GLY A 110 -2.25 -11.78 4.61
N SER A 111 -2.35 -10.45 4.52
CA SER A 111 -2.06 -9.69 3.29
C SER A 111 -0.61 -9.80 2.84
N ALA A 112 0.33 -9.80 3.79
CA ALA A 112 1.76 -9.97 3.52
C ALA A 112 2.10 -11.32 2.85
N ILE A 113 1.28 -12.32 3.09
CA ILE A 113 1.38 -13.63 2.47
C ILE A 113 0.63 -13.65 1.13
N LEU A 114 -0.58 -13.10 1.08
CA LEU A 114 -1.45 -13.15 -0.10
C LEU A 114 -0.87 -12.40 -1.29
N GLU A 115 -0.38 -11.18 -1.12
CA GLU A 115 0.05 -10.34 -2.24
C GLU A 115 1.18 -10.97 -3.05
N PRO A 116 2.34 -11.37 -2.46
CA PRO A 116 3.42 -11.97 -3.23
C PRO A 116 3.07 -13.36 -3.77
N THR A 117 2.33 -14.18 -3.01
CA THR A 117 1.94 -15.52 -3.47
C THR A 117 0.93 -15.47 -4.61
N THR A 118 0.01 -14.49 -4.61
CA THR A 118 -0.95 -14.28 -5.70
C THR A 118 -0.24 -14.01 -7.03
N LEU A 119 0.73 -13.08 -7.02
CA LEU A 119 1.52 -12.78 -8.23
C LEU A 119 2.41 -13.96 -8.63
N ALA A 120 3.00 -14.67 -7.67
CA ALA A 120 3.81 -15.85 -7.94
C ALA A 120 3.00 -16.98 -8.58
N ILE A 121 1.79 -17.27 -8.09
CA ILE A 121 0.87 -18.26 -8.69
C ILE A 121 0.51 -17.87 -10.12
N LEU A 122 0.26 -16.57 -10.39
CA LEU A 122 0.01 -16.07 -11.73
C LEU A 122 1.18 -16.37 -12.67
N MET A 123 2.40 -16.06 -12.22
CA MET A 123 3.62 -16.27 -13.03
C MET A 123 3.93 -17.74 -13.31
N ASP A 124 3.56 -18.65 -12.40
CA ASP A 124 3.77 -20.08 -12.57
C ASP A 124 2.69 -20.76 -13.42
N THR A 125 1.47 -20.22 -13.36
CA THR A 125 0.32 -20.87 -14.02
C THR A 125 0.25 -20.52 -15.51
N TYR A 126 0.63 -19.28 -15.87
CA TYR A 126 0.48 -18.77 -17.24
C TYR A 126 1.83 -18.59 -17.92
N GLU A 127 1.87 -18.86 -19.23
CA GLU A 127 3.07 -18.70 -20.08
C GLU A 127 2.74 -17.89 -21.34
N GLY A 128 3.75 -17.33 -21.98
CA GLY A 128 3.67 -16.62 -23.25
C GLY A 128 2.60 -15.53 -23.24
N THR A 129 1.74 -15.53 -24.26
CA THR A 129 0.65 -14.54 -24.44
C THR A 129 -0.42 -14.59 -23.35
N GLU A 130 -0.69 -15.77 -22.78
CA GLU A 130 -1.66 -15.91 -21.68
C GLU A 130 -1.13 -15.28 -20.38
N ARG A 131 0.17 -15.39 -20.09
CA ARG A 131 0.82 -14.66 -18.99
C ARG A 131 0.68 -13.15 -19.16
N THR A 132 0.94 -12.65 -20.37
CA THR A 132 0.79 -11.20 -20.67
C THR A 132 -0.63 -10.72 -20.42
N LYS A 133 -1.64 -11.50 -20.82
CA LYS A 133 -3.05 -11.17 -20.55
C LYS A 133 -3.39 -11.22 -19.06
N ALA A 134 -2.94 -12.25 -18.35
CA ALA A 134 -3.19 -12.40 -16.91
C ALA A 134 -2.57 -11.23 -16.11
N ILE A 135 -1.33 -10.82 -16.45
CA ILE A 135 -0.69 -9.64 -15.87
C ILE A 135 -1.49 -8.36 -16.18
N ALA A 136 -2.01 -8.23 -17.42
CA ALA A 136 -2.84 -7.09 -17.79
C ALA A 136 -4.14 -7.03 -16.99
N TYR A 137 -4.82 -8.17 -16.76
CA TYR A 137 -5.99 -8.23 -15.88
C TYR A 137 -5.65 -7.91 -14.42
N TYR A 138 -4.51 -8.40 -13.92
CA TYR A 138 -4.04 -8.08 -12.57
C TYR A 138 -3.78 -6.57 -12.41
N GLY A 139 -3.12 -5.95 -13.38
CA GLY A 139 -2.90 -4.50 -13.41
C GLY A 139 -4.20 -3.69 -13.56
N ALA A 140 -5.14 -4.15 -14.38
CA ALA A 140 -6.47 -3.53 -14.50
C ALA A 140 -7.25 -3.61 -13.19
N MET A 141 -7.13 -4.74 -12.45
CA MET A 141 -7.73 -4.89 -11.11
C MET A 141 -7.15 -3.87 -10.12
N ALA A 142 -5.87 -3.54 -10.19
CA ALA A 142 -5.28 -2.50 -9.35
C ALA A 142 -5.95 -1.13 -9.56
N GLY A 143 -6.22 -0.75 -10.81
CA GLY A 143 -6.84 0.55 -11.14
C GLY A 143 -8.35 0.59 -10.92
N ILE A 144 -9.08 -0.30 -11.59
CA ILE A 144 -10.55 -0.37 -11.50
C ILE A 144 -10.97 -0.82 -10.10
N GLY A 145 -10.27 -1.83 -9.55
CA GLY A 145 -10.54 -2.37 -8.23
C GLY A 145 -10.45 -1.31 -7.14
N ALA A 146 -9.46 -0.45 -7.17
CA ALA A 146 -9.34 0.65 -6.20
C ALA A 146 -10.55 1.60 -6.24
N SER A 147 -11.01 1.98 -7.46
CA SER A 147 -12.18 2.87 -7.62
C SER A 147 -13.48 2.20 -7.14
N VAL A 148 -13.71 0.95 -7.58
CA VAL A 148 -14.90 0.17 -7.20
C VAL A 148 -14.91 -0.10 -5.69
N SER A 149 -13.75 -0.39 -5.10
CA SER A 149 -13.61 -0.63 -3.66
C SER A 149 -13.99 0.58 -2.81
N LEU A 150 -13.65 1.80 -3.25
CA LEU A 150 -14.03 3.03 -2.54
C LEU A 150 -15.54 3.22 -2.51
N VAL A 151 -16.23 2.91 -3.62
CA VAL A 151 -17.69 2.98 -3.67
C VAL A 151 -18.31 1.91 -2.77
N ILE A 152 -17.84 0.66 -2.86
CA ILE A 152 -18.34 -0.45 -2.04
C ILE A 152 -18.11 -0.17 -0.55
N GLY A 153 -16.90 0.28 -0.18
CA GLY A 153 -16.59 0.67 1.20
C GLY A 153 -17.47 1.82 1.69
N GLY A 154 -17.69 2.82 0.84
CA GLY A 154 -18.61 3.94 1.12
C GLY A 154 -20.07 3.49 1.27
N VAL A 155 -20.56 2.56 0.44
CA VAL A 155 -21.89 1.94 0.57
C VAL A 155 -22.04 1.26 1.92
N PHE A 156 -21.09 0.40 2.30
CA PHE A 156 -21.14 -0.29 3.59
C PHE A 156 -21.14 0.69 4.77
N ALA A 157 -20.25 1.69 4.75
CA ALA A 157 -20.17 2.67 5.82
C ALA A 157 -21.40 3.60 5.89
N SER A 158 -22.07 3.91 4.76
CA SER A 158 -23.21 4.82 4.72
C SER A 158 -24.56 4.13 4.96
N LEU A 159 -24.80 2.98 4.31
CA LEU A 159 -26.12 2.33 4.28
C LEU A 159 -26.24 1.19 5.27
N LEU A 160 -25.12 0.63 5.72
CA LEU A 160 -25.08 -0.47 6.69
C LEU A 160 -24.22 -0.07 7.89
N THR A 161 -23.17 -0.83 8.14
CA THR A 161 -22.15 -0.49 9.13
C THR A 161 -20.78 -0.79 8.53
N TRP A 162 -19.74 -0.08 8.95
CA TRP A 162 -18.35 -0.35 8.52
C TRP A 162 -17.95 -1.81 8.79
N ARG A 163 -18.53 -2.46 9.80
CA ARG A 163 -18.31 -3.85 10.18
C ARG A 163 -18.67 -4.82 9.05
N VAL A 164 -19.77 -4.55 8.33
CA VAL A 164 -20.22 -5.39 7.21
C VAL A 164 -19.17 -5.46 6.12
N GLY A 165 -18.46 -4.37 5.87
CA GLY A 165 -17.35 -4.36 4.90
C GLY A 165 -16.27 -5.40 5.24
N PHE A 166 -15.91 -5.52 6.52
CA PHE A 166 -14.96 -6.55 6.96
C PHE A 166 -15.58 -7.96 6.97
N PHE A 167 -16.83 -8.10 7.41
CA PHE A 167 -17.51 -9.40 7.37
C PHE A 167 -17.66 -9.94 5.95
N MET A 168 -17.78 -9.10 4.93
CA MET A 168 -17.83 -9.54 3.52
C MET A 168 -16.55 -10.23 3.06
N ASN A 169 -15.40 -9.88 3.63
CA ASN A 169 -14.14 -10.56 3.31
C ASN A 169 -14.15 -12.04 3.78
N VAL A 170 -14.94 -12.40 4.79
CA VAL A 170 -14.96 -13.75 5.36
C VAL A 170 -15.52 -14.76 4.35
N PRO A 171 -16.77 -14.64 3.84
CA PRO A 171 -17.29 -15.57 2.85
C PRO A 171 -16.47 -15.58 1.56
N ILE A 172 -15.91 -14.43 1.14
CA ILE A 172 -15.05 -14.37 -0.03
C ILE A 172 -13.76 -15.17 0.23
N SER A 173 -13.12 -15.02 1.39
CA SER A 173 -11.92 -15.79 1.76
C SER A 173 -12.20 -17.29 1.80
N ILE A 174 -13.34 -17.72 2.36
CA ILE A 174 -13.76 -19.13 2.39
C ILE A 174 -13.95 -19.65 0.97
N TRP A 175 -14.62 -18.89 0.12
CA TRP A 175 -14.86 -19.29 -1.26
C TRP A 175 -13.55 -19.37 -2.06
N MET A 176 -12.68 -18.36 -1.93
CA MET A 176 -11.35 -18.39 -2.58
C MET A 176 -10.49 -19.55 -2.05
N PHE A 177 -10.54 -19.85 -0.75
CA PHE A 177 -9.87 -21.01 -0.17
C PHE A 177 -10.37 -22.33 -0.81
N TYR A 178 -11.69 -22.52 -0.90
CA TYR A 178 -12.27 -23.69 -1.54
C TYR A 178 -11.80 -23.83 -3.01
N LEU A 179 -11.84 -22.75 -3.78
CA LEU A 179 -11.39 -22.75 -5.17
C LEU A 179 -9.88 -22.99 -5.28
N ALA A 180 -9.07 -22.43 -4.37
CA ALA A 180 -7.63 -22.65 -4.32
C ALA A 180 -7.30 -24.13 -4.08
N VAL A 181 -7.96 -24.76 -3.09
CA VAL A 181 -7.81 -26.19 -2.81
C VAL A 181 -8.19 -27.05 -4.00
N LYS A 182 -9.20 -26.66 -4.78
CA LYS A 182 -9.70 -27.44 -5.90
C LYS A 182 -8.93 -27.26 -7.20
N HIS A 183 -8.41 -26.06 -7.47
CA HIS A 183 -7.90 -25.68 -8.79
C HIS A 183 -6.40 -25.36 -8.85
N LEU A 184 -5.79 -24.97 -7.74
CA LEU A 184 -4.34 -24.72 -7.72
C LEU A 184 -3.57 -26.04 -7.62
N ASN A 185 -2.50 -26.13 -8.42
CA ASN A 185 -1.61 -27.28 -8.39
C ASN A 185 -0.85 -27.37 -7.06
N LYS A 186 -0.51 -28.58 -6.65
CA LYS A 186 0.42 -28.78 -5.55
C LYS A 186 1.83 -28.46 -6.01
N ASP A 187 2.50 -27.59 -5.27
CA ASP A 187 3.84 -27.12 -5.60
C ASP A 187 4.93 -28.03 -5.02
N ASN A 188 6.10 -28.00 -5.67
CA ASN A 188 7.32 -28.54 -5.09
C ASN A 188 7.93 -27.49 -4.15
N SER A 189 8.18 -27.88 -2.91
CA SER A 189 8.88 -27.04 -1.92
C SER A 189 10.38 -27.01 -2.21
N GLN A 190 11.00 -25.84 -2.03
CA GLN A 190 12.45 -25.69 -2.08
C GLN A 190 13.06 -25.80 -0.68
N SER A 191 14.34 -26.19 -0.57
CA SER A 191 15.06 -26.17 0.70
C SER A 191 15.57 -24.78 1.04
N GLY A 192 15.42 -24.36 2.30
CA GLY A 192 15.91 -23.05 2.78
C GLY A 192 15.45 -22.75 4.20
N LYS A 193 15.84 -21.59 4.71
CA LYS A 193 15.45 -21.10 6.05
C LYS A 193 14.77 -19.74 5.97
N LEU A 194 13.88 -19.48 6.91
CA LEU A 194 13.27 -18.17 7.13
C LEU A 194 14.13 -17.37 8.12
N ASP A 195 14.35 -16.10 7.82
CA ASP A 195 15.02 -15.17 8.74
C ASP A 195 13.99 -14.52 9.69
N TRP A 196 13.65 -15.24 10.75
CA TRP A 196 12.73 -14.72 11.76
C TRP A 196 13.32 -13.54 12.54
N LEU A 197 14.63 -13.56 12.82
CA LEU A 197 15.28 -12.48 13.57
C LEU A 197 15.28 -11.19 12.77
N GLY A 198 15.62 -11.23 11.48
CA GLY A 198 15.51 -10.07 10.58
C GLY A 198 14.08 -9.56 10.49
N THR A 199 13.10 -10.45 10.31
CA THR A 199 11.68 -10.08 10.21
C THR A 199 11.18 -9.39 11.48
N PHE A 200 11.38 -9.99 12.68
CA PHE A 200 10.87 -9.40 13.91
C PHE A 200 11.64 -8.14 14.32
N SER A 201 12.94 -8.06 14.06
CA SER A 201 13.70 -6.85 14.36
C SER A 201 13.26 -5.68 13.47
N SER A 202 13.04 -5.89 12.19
CA SER A 202 12.49 -4.85 11.30
C SER A 202 11.09 -4.42 11.73
N LEU A 203 10.20 -5.37 12.06
CA LEU A 203 8.83 -5.08 12.49
C LEU A 203 8.80 -4.28 13.80
N ILE A 204 9.54 -4.72 14.81
CA ILE A 204 9.62 -4.01 16.12
C ILE A 204 10.23 -2.62 15.92
N GLY A 205 11.34 -2.52 15.17
CA GLY A 205 12.01 -1.27 14.90
C GLY A 205 11.09 -0.26 14.18
N MET A 206 10.37 -0.67 13.14
CA MET A 206 9.45 0.20 12.42
C MET A 206 8.20 0.55 13.24
N SER A 207 7.65 -0.39 14.02
CA SER A 207 6.52 -0.11 14.91
C SER A 207 6.90 0.89 15.99
N ALA A 208 8.09 0.76 16.58
CA ALA A 208 8.61 1.68 17.56
C ALA A 208 8.88 3.07 16.96
N LEU A 209 9.37 3.15 15.70
CA LEU A 209 9.54 4.41 14.97
C LEU A 209 8.20 5.12 14.79
N VAL A 210 7.18 4.43 14.29
CA VAL A 210 5.83 4.98 14.14
C VAL A 210 5.28 5.45 15.48
N TYR A 211 5.42 4.65 16.54
CA TYR A 211 4.98 5.05 17.88
C TYR A 211 5.72 6.29 18.39
N SER A 212 7.01 6.43 18.12
CA SER A 212 7.77 7.63 18.52
C SER A 212 7.24 8.92 17.90
N ILE A 213 6.55 8.83 16.76
CA ILE A 213 5.94 9.97 16.05
C ILE A 213 4.55 10.29 16.62
N ILE A 214 3.65 9.31 16.66
CA ILE A 214 2.22 9.52 16.97
C ILE A 214 1.83 9.16 18.41
N GLY A 215 2.70 8.51 19.19
CA GLY A 215 2.39 8.11 20.57
C GLY A 215 2.22 9.30 21.50
N ASP A 216 1.42 9.12 22.56
CA ASP A 216 1.16 10.17 23.54
C ASP A 216 2.27 10.31 24.59
N TRP A 217 3.00 9.22 24.88
CA TRP A 217 4.02 9.15 25.92
C TRP A 217 5.20 8.27 25.49
N ALA A 218 6.31 8.31 26.24
CA ALA A 218 7.52 7.49 25.98
C ALA A 218 8.09 7.61 24.53
N LYS A 219 7.94 8.76 23.86
CA LYS A 219 8.43 8.95 22.48
C LYS A 219 9.92 8.73 22.34
N LEU A 220 10.73 9.28 23.25
CA LEU A 220 12.19 9.10 23.22
C LEU A 220 12.61 7.65 23.48
N PRO A 221 12.12 6.93 24.50
CA PRO A 221 12.34 5.50 24.62
C PRO A 221 11.94 4.68 23.39
N ALA A 222 10.79 5.00 22.76
CA ALA A 222 10.35 4.34 21.54
C ALA A 222 11.30 4.61 20.37
N PHE A 223 11.78 5.84 20.22
CA PHE A 223 12.77 6.18 19.20
C PHE A 223 14.09 5.44 19.39
N LEU A 224 14.60 5.36 20.63
CA LEU A 224 15.81 4.59 20.95
C LEU A 224 15.63 3.09 20.68
N LEU A 225 14.45 2.55 20.99
CA LEU A 225 14.08 1.17 20.67
C LEU A 225 14.05 0.95 19.15
N ALA A 226 13.49 1.91 18.38
CA ALA A 226 13.49 1.86 16.93
C ALA A 226 14.92 1.80 16.37
N VAL A 227 15.80 2.69 16.81
CA VAL A 227 17.19 2.72 16.37
C VAL A 227 17.90 1.39 16.71
N LEU A 228 17.71 0.85 17.94
CA LEU A 228 18.29 -0.41 18.37
C LEU A 228 17.86 -1.58 17.46
N PHE A 229 16.56 -1.73 17.24
CA PHE A 229 16.03 -2.86 16.47
C PHE A 229 16.28 -2.73 14.95
N LEU A 230 16.31 -1.52 14.40
CA LEU A 230 16.71 -1.31 13.02
C LEU A 230 18.21 -1.55 12.81
N ALA A 231 19.05 -1.17 13.77
CA ALA A 231 20.47 -1.53 13.74
C ALA A 231 20.69 -3.04 13.83
N LEU A 232 19.93 -3.73 14.72
CA LEU A 232 19.93 -5.19 14.83
C LEU A 232 19.49 -5.84 13.50
N PHE A 233 18.46 -5.31 12.85
CA PHE A 233 18.00 -5.77 11.55
C PHE A 233 19.12 -5.67 10.49
N ILE A 234 19.75 -4.50 10.36
CA ILE A 234 20.86 -4.31 9.41
C ILE A 234 22.03 -5.26 9.71
N TYR A 235 22.36 -5.43 11.00
CA TYR A 235 23.41 -6.34 11.42
C TYR A 235 23.09 -7.80 11.05
N GLN A 236 21.84 -8.23 11.27
CA GLN A 236 21.35 -9.57 10.91
C GLN A 236 21.40 -9.79 9.39
N GLU A 237 20.91 -8.84 8.59
CA GLU A 237 20.94 -8.90 7.12
C GLU A 237 22.37 -9.01 6.56
N HIS A 238 23.35 -8.39 7.25
CA HIS A 238 24.76 -8.50 6.87
C HIS A 238 25.36 -9.89 7.21
N ARG A 239 24.88 -10.54 8.28
CA ARG A 239 25.41 -11.80 8.79
C ARG A 239 24.74 -13.04 8.19
N THR A 240 23.50 -12.94 7.82
CA THR A 240 22.71 -14.08 7.34
C THR A 240 23.11 -14.48 5.91
N GLY A 241 23.29 -15.77 5.68
CA GLY A 241 23.59 -16.32 4.35
C GLY A 241 22.39 -16.28 3.40
N GLN A 242 21.17 -16.13 3.91
CA GLN A 242 19.92 -16.00 3.12
C GLN A 242 19.11 -14.79 3.64
N PRO A 243 19.60 -13.56 3.41
CA PRO A 243 18.94 -12.36 3.89
C PRO A 243 17.58 -12.18 3.22
N ILE A 244 16.59 -11.65 3.97
CA ILE A 244 15.28 -11.30 3.39
C ILE A 244 15.35 -10.01 2.57
N MET A 245 16.26 -9.10 2.95
CA MET A 245 16.50 -7.84 2.25
C MET A 245 18.01 -7.66 1.97
N PRO A 246 18.56 -8.27 0.91
CA PRO A 246 19.99 -8.23 0.62
C PRO A 246 20.53 -6.80 0.56
N LEU A 247 21.48 -6.43 1.44
CA LEU A 247 22.02 -5.07 1.52
C LEU A 247 22.69 -4.59 0.23
N ARG A 248 23.14 -5.53 -0.65
CA ARG A 248 23.63 -5.21 -1.98
C ARG A 248 22.59 -4.53 -2.89
N LEU A 249 21.29 -4.62 -2.55
CA LEU A 249 20.26 -3.88 -3.28
C LEU A 249 20.37 -2.37 -3.07
N PHE A 250 20.97 -1.95 -1.96
CA PHE A 250 21.19 -0.54 -1.59
C PHE A 250 22.55 0.00 -2.03
N THR A 251 23.25 -0.61 -2.96
CA THR A 251 24.51 -0.10 -3.51
C THR A 251 24.34 0.64 -4.82
N ASP A 252 23.23 0.41 -5.53
CA ASP A 252 22.94 1.06 -6.80
C ASP A 252 22.16 2.37 -6.59
N ARG A 253 22.61 3.43 -7.24
CA ARG A 253 22.08 4.78 -7.06
C ARG A 253 20.62 4.90 -7.50
N GLU A 254 20.25 4.28 -8.62
CA GLU A 254 18.88 4.32 -9.16
C GLU A 254 17.92 3.60 -8.20
N ARG A 255 18.30 2.42 -7.69
CA ARG A 255 17.50 1.67 -6.73
C ARG A 255 17.33 2.40 -5.40
N ILE A 256 18.42 2.95 -4.84
CA ILE A 256 18.32 3.76 -3.60
C ILE A 256 17.32 4.90 -3.80
N GLY A 257 17.47 5.63 -4.92
CA GLY A 257 16.55 6.71 -5.27
C GLY A 257 15.09 6.24 -5.36
N ALA A 258 14.86 5.07 -5.96
CA ALA A 258 13.53 4.50 -6.06
C ALA A 258 12.95 4.07 -4.69
N TYR A 259 13.75 3.45 -3.82
CA TYR A 259 13.32 3.02 -2.50
C TYR A 259 12.99 4.22 -1.60
N VAL A 260 13.88 5.20 -1.52
CA VAL A 260 13.65 6.44 -0.76
C VAL A 260 12.49 7.24 -1.34
N GLY A 261 12.48 7.43 -2.66
CA GLY A 261 11.40 8.14 -3.34
C GLY A 261 10.04 7.48 -3.14
N ARG A 262 9.97 6.13 -3.23
CA ARG A 262 8.75 5.36 -3.01
C ARG A 262 8.25 5.49 -1.57
N PHE A 263 9.15 5.40 -0.59
CA PHE A 263 8.86 5.57 0.82
C PHE A 263 8.23 6.95 1.11
N LEU A 264 8.85 8.02 0.63
CA LEU A 264 8.37 9.40 0.84
C LEU A 264 7.06 9.66 0.09
N TYR A 265 6.97 9.18 -1.16
CA TYR A 265 5.79 9.36 -2.01
C TYR A 265 4.56 8.70 -1.39
N LEU A 266 4.69 7.44 -0.98
CA LEU A 266 3.58 6.72 -0.36
C LEU A 266 3.28 7.24 1.05
N GLY A 267 4.27 7.78 1.75
CA GLY A 267 4.05 8.50 3.01
C GLY A 267 3.09 9.68 2.84
N ALA A 268 3.31 10.50 1.83
CA ALA A 268 2.41 11.60 1.49
C ALA A 268 1.02 11.09 1.06
N MET A 269 0.99 10.10 0.17
CA MET A 269 -0.27 9.60 -0.39
C MET A 269 -1.15 8.89 0.64
N MET A 270 -0.60 8.08 1.54
CA MET A 270 -1.38 7.40 2.59
C MET A 270 -2.03 8.41 3.54
N GLY A 271 -1.31 9.47 3.93
CA GLY A 271 -1.90 10.57 4.69
C GLY A 271 -3.04 11.25 3.94
N PHE A 272 -2.84 11.55 2.65
CA PHE A 272 -3.88 12.12 1.79
C PHE A 272 -5.12 11.22 1.72
N TRP A 273 -4.96 9.92 1.44
CA TRP A 273 -6.07 8.95 1.39
C TRP A 273 -6.81 8.80 2.73
N PHE A 274 -6.12 9.00 3.84
CA PHE A 274 -6.68 8.89 5.18
C PHE A 274 -7.40 10.16 5.64
N ILE A 275 -6.80 11.34 5.42
CA ILE A 275 -7.29 12.61 5.99
C ILE A 275 -8.36 13.25 5.09
N THR A 276 -8.23 13.15 3.76
CA THR A 276 -9.13 13.85 2.82
C THR A 276 -10.59 13.36 2.88
N PRO A 277 -10.91 12.06 2.99
CA PRO A 277 -12.29 11.62 3.17
C PRO A 277 -12.91 12.13 4.46
N GLN A 278 -12.11 12.26 5.53
CA GLN A 278 -12.57 12.80 6.80
C GLN A 278 -12.92 14.29 6.69
N LEU A 279 -12.09 15.06 5.96
CA LEU A 279 -12.39 16.46 5.68
C LEU A 279 -13.71 16.59 4.92
N MET A 280 -13.92 15.83 3.86
CA MET A 280 -15.15 15.86 3.07
C MET A 280 -16.39 15.51 3.90
N GLN A 281 -16.27 14.52 4.78
CA GLN A 281 -17.39 14.12 5.66
C GLN A 281 -17.66 15.18 6.73
N ASN A 282 -16.63 15.72 7.38
CA ASN A 282 -16.77 16.62 8.52
C ASN A 282 -17.02 18.08 8.11
N GLN A 283 -16.47 18.56 6.99
CA GLN A 283 -16.57 19.97 6.59
C GLN A 283 -17.58 20.21 5.44
N LEU A 284 -17.72 19.26 4.51
CA LEU A 284 -18.65 19.37 3.39
C LEU A 284 -19.95 18.59 3.61
N GLY A 285 -20.10 17.88 4.74
CA GLY A 285 -21.29 17.10 5.07
C GLY A 285 -21.50 15.88 4.16
N PHE A 286 -20.44 15.38 3.50
CA PHE A 286 -20.56 14.22 2.63
C PHE A 286 -20.82 12.96 3.44
N SER A 287 -21.69 12.09 2.94
CA SER A 287 -21.74 10.72 3.44
C SER A 287 -20.45 9.96 3.09
N ALA A 288 -20.19 8.85 3.75
CA ALA A 288 -19.05 7.98 3.41
C ALA A 288 -19.08 7.52 1.94
N LEU A 289 -20.28 7.26 1.39
CA LEU A 289 -20.47 6.95 -0.03
C LEU A 289 -20.10 8.12 -0.92
N MET A 290 -20.60 9.33 -0.61
CA MET A 290 -20.26 10.54 -1.38
C MET A 290 -18.76 10.82 -1.32
N ALA A 291 -18.12 10.64 -0.17
CA ALA A 291 -16.68 10.78 -0.03
C ALA A 291 -15.92 9.75 -0.88
N GLY A 292 -16.38 8.49 -0.94
CA GLY A 292 -15.80 7.47 -1.83
C GLY A 292 -15.93 7.82 -3.33
N VAL A 293 -17.12 8.23 -3.78
CA VAL A 293 -17.37 8.68 -5.16
C VAL A 293 -16.58 9.96 -5.49
N ALA A 294 -16.39 10.84 -4.51
CA ALA A 294 -15.61 12.07 -4.65
C ALA A 294 -14.12 11.84 -4.97
N PHE A 295 -13.61 10.61 -4.89
CA PHE A 295 -12.27 10.26 -5.38
C PHE A 295 -12.22 9.89 -6.86
N PHE A 296 -13.34 9.81 -7.58
CA PHE A 296 -13.35 9.46 -9.01
C PHE A 296 -12.52 10.40 -9.88
N PRO A 297 -12.47 11.72 -9.67
CA PRO A 297 -11.59 12.59 -10.44
C PRO A 297 -10.13 12.14 -10.39
N LEU A 298 -9.66 11.67 -9.23
CA LEU A 298 -8.30 11.12 -9.07
C LEU A 298 -8.16 9.74 -9.69
N THR A 299 -9.04 8.80 -9.32
CA THR A 299 -8.85 7.38 -9.66
C THR A 299 -9.05 7.09 -11.13
N ILE A 300 -10.04 7.75 -11.79
CA ILE A 300 -10.28 7.61 -13.22
C ILE A 300 -9.10 8.19 -14.02
N VAL A 301 -8.66 9.39 -13.64
CA VAL A 301 -7.51 10.03 -14.31
C VAL A 301 -6.25 9.20 -14.13
N ASN A 302 -5.96 8.74 -12.90
CA ASN A 302 -4.83 7.84 -12.62
C ASN A 302 -4.87 6.59 -13.52
N PHE A 303 -6.04 5.94 -13.64
CA PHE A 303 -6.20 4.75 -14.47
C PHE A 303 -5.92 5.05 -15.95
N ILE A 304 -6.53 6.11 -16.51
CA ILE A 304 -6.33 6.50 -17.91
C ILE A 304 -4.86 6.80 -18.20
N ILE A 305 -4.20 7.52 -17.31
CA ILE A 305 -2.79 7.89 -17.42
C ILE A 305 -1.88 6.66 -17.30
N ALA A 306 -2.16 5.75 -16.35
CA ALA A 306 -1.40 4.53 -16.18
C ALA A 306 -1.36 3.66 -17.46
N LEU A 307 -2.43 3.66 -18.26
CA LEU A 307 -2.45 2.96 -19.55
C LEU A 307 -1.49 3.56 -20.60
N GLN A 308 -1.07 4.82 -20.44
CA GLN A 308 -0.17 5.51 -21.36
C GLN A 308 1.30 5.43 -20.94
N VAL A 309 1.59 4.96 -19.71
CA VAL A 309 2.96 4.96 -19.14
C VAL A 309 3.96 4.25 -20.04
N ALA A 310 3.64 3.06 -20.56
CA ALA A 310 4.56 2.31 -21.42
C ALA A 310 4.98 3.11 -22.68
N ARG A 311 4.05 3.84 -23.31
CA ARG A 311 4.32 4.67 -24.48
C ARG A 311 5.13 5.91 -24.13
N LEU A 312 4.84 6.52 -22.98
CA LEU A 312 5.49 7.74 -22.54
C LEU A 312 6.89 7.47 -22.00
N THR A 313 7.10 6.35 -21.32
CA THR A 313 8.43 5.90 -20.89
C THR A 313 9.37 5.71 -22.09
N ALA A 314 8.87 5.18 -23.20
CA ALA A 314 9.67 5.03 -24.42
C ALA A 314 10.13 6.39 -25.03
N LYS A 315 9.42 7.49 -24.75
CA LYS A 315 9.76 8.82 -25.25
C LYS A 315 10.57 9.68 -24.28
N TRP A 316 10.23 9.62 -22.99
CA TRP A 316 10.78 10.54 -21.97
C TRP A 316 11.78 9.87 -21.04
N GLY A 317 11.97 8.54 -21.16
CA GLY A 317 12.70 7.74 -20.19
C GLY A 317 11.88 7.50 -18.91
N ASN A 318 12.33 6.54 -18.12
CA ASN A 318 11.67 6.20 -16.86
C ASN A 318 11.82 7.32 -15.82
N GLY A 319 13.03 7.85 -15.67
CA GLY A 319 13.33 8.94 -14.72
C GLY A 319 12.62 10.24 -15.07
N GLY A 320 12.57 10.62 -16.36
CA GLY A 320 11.88 11.82 -16.82
C GLY A 320 10.38 11.78 -16.53
N LEU A 321 9.74 10.63 -16.80
CA LEU A 321 8.33 10.42 -16.51
C LEU A 321 8.05 10.45 -15.01
N LEU A 322 8.92 9.82 -14.22
CA LEU A 322 8.80 9.80 -12.76
C LEU A 322 8.94 11.18 -12.12
N VAL A 323 9.93 11.98 -12.55
CA VAL A 323 10.10 13.36 -12.09
C VAL A 323 8.85 14.20 -12.39
N THR A 324 8.31 14.09 -13.60
CA THR A 324 7.06 14.77 -13.99
C THR A 324 5.88 14.32 -13.12
N GLY A 325 5.76 13.01 -12.87
CA GLY A 325 4.70 12.44 -12.05
C GLY A 325 4.75 12.92 -10.60
N ILE A 326 5.93 12.89 -9.97
CA ILE A 326 6.10 13.37 -8.59
C ILE A 326 5.83 14.88 -8.51
N ALA A 327 6.33 15.67 -9.47
CA ALA A 327 6.13 17.11 -9.50
C ALA A 327 4.64 17.48 -9.61
N LEU A 328 3.87 16.79 -10.48
CA LEU A 328 2.43 16.99 -10.59
C LEU A 328 1.70 16.58 -9.31
N THR A 329 2.06 15.45 -8.70
CA THR A 329 1.46 15.03 -7.43
C THR A 329 1.74 16.06 -6.33
N ALA A 330 2.97 16.57 -6.25
CA ALA A 330 3.34 17.61 -5.30
C ALA A 330 2.59 18.93 -5.54
N ALA A 331 2.46 19.35 -6.81
CA ALA A 331 1.70 20.54 -7.17
C ALA A 331 0.21 20.39 -6.84
N GLY A 332 -0.38 19.23 -7.09
CA GLY A 332 -1.77 18.96 -6.72
C GLY A 332 -1.99 18.92 -5.20
N MET A 333 -1.06 18.33 -4.43
CA MET A 333 -1.13 18.38 -2.97
C MET A 333 -0.89 19.79 -2.43
N LEU A 334 0.04 20.54 -3.01
CA LEU A 334 0.24 21.94 -2.63
C LEU A 334 -1.02 22.77 -2.91
N TRP A 335 -1.68 22.57 -4.06
CA TRP A 335 -2.97 23.21 -4.34
C TRP A 335 -4.03 22.83 -3.30
N LEU A 336 -4.15 21.53 -3.01
CA LEU A 336 -5.11 21.04 -2.02
C LEU A 336 -4.86 21.59 -0.60
N SER A 337 -3.61 21.92 -0.25
CA SER A 337 -3.28 22.51 1.06
C SER A 337 -3.85 23.92 1.25
N PHE A 338 -4.32 24.57 0.20
CA PHE A 338 -5.04 25.85 0.26
C PHE A 338 -6.57 25.69 0.31
N PHE A 339 -7.07 24.47 0.57
CA PHE A 339 -8.49 24.22 0.71
C PHE A 339 -9.11 25.15 1.76
N ALA A 340 -10.21 25.79 1.40
CA ALA A 340 -11.09 26.53 2.28
C ALA A 340 -12.54 26.09 2.05
N PRO A 341 -13.41 26.06 3.06
CA PRO A 341 -14.82 25.62 2.88
C PRO A 341 -15.56 26.35 1.76
N GLU A 342 -15.23 27.62 1.55
CA GLU A 342 -15.84 28.51 0.54
C GLU A 342 -15.46 28.09 -0.88
N THR A 343 -14.33 27.41 -1.09
CA THR A 343 -13.91 26.90 -2.41
C THR A 343 -14.73 25.69 -2.85
N GLY A 344 -15.43 25.07 -1.91
CA GLY A 344 -16.26 23.91 -2.15
C GLY A 344 -15.50 22.69 -2.68
N TYR A 345 -16.25 21.67 -3.08
CA TYR A 345 -15.68 20.42 -3.54
C TYR A 345 -14.93 20.56 -4.88
N TRP A 346 -15.52 21.23 -5.88
CA TRP A 346 -15.00 21.20 -7.26
C TRP A 346 -13.62 21.83 -7.40
N TRP A 347 -13.43 23.02 -6.84
CA TRP A 347 -12.17 23.76 -6.95
C TRP A 347 -11.22 23.45 -5.79
N GLY A 348 -11.76 23.20 -4.60
CA GLY A 348 -10.95 22.95 -3.41
C GLY A 348 -10.41 21.53 -3.32
N ILE A 349 -11.09 20.53 -3.92
CA ILE A 349 -10.73 19.11 -3.79
C ILE A 349 -10.64 18.41 -5.14
N ALA A 350 -11.69 18.44 -5.98
CA ALA A 350 -11.73 17.66 -7.20
C ALA A 350 -10.67 18.11 -8.23
N ALA A 351 -10.49 19.41 -8.43
CA ALA A 351 -9.51 19.93 -9.38
C ALA A 351 -8.05 19.55 -8.97
N PRO A 352 -7.59 19.77 -7.72
CA PRO A 352 -6.30 19.23 -7.29
C PRO A 352 -6.21 17.70 -7.39
N MET A 353 -7.29 16.94 -7.13
CA MET A 353 -7.32 15.49 -7.29
C MET A 353 -7.07 15.03 -8.73
N VAL A 354 -7.53 15.78 -9.75
CA VAL A 354 -7.20 15.49 -11.15
C VAL A 354 -5.70 15.60 -11.38
N VAL A 355 -5.06 16.65 -10.87
CA VAL A 355 -3.60 16.85 -11.00
C VAL A 355 -2.83 15.74 -10.27
N ILE A 356 -3.25 15.39 -9.04
CA ILE A 356 -2.69 14.27 -8.27
C ILE A 356 -2.85 12.96 -9.05
N GLY A 357 -4.02 12.74 -9.68
CA GLY A 357 -4.30 11.53 -10.46
C GLY A 357 -3.37 11.37 -11.67
N VAL A 358 -3.10 12.46 -12.40
CA VAL A 358 -2.10 12.46 -13.49
C VAL A 358 -0.71 12.10 -12.92
N GLY A 359 -0.31 12.78 -11.87
CA GLY A 359 0.99 12.57 -11.23
C GLY A 359 1.17 11.14 -10.69
N GLN A 360 0.15 10.58 -10.04
CA GLN A 360 0.17 9.21 -9.52
C GLN A 360 0.25 8.18 -10.65
N GLY A 361 -0.48 8.41 -11.76
CA GLY A 361 -0.42 7.57 -12.94
C GLY A 361 0.99 7.47 -13.53
N PHE A 362 1.74 8.58 -13.52
CA PHE A 362 3.13 8.61 -13.99
C PHE A 362 4.17 8.11 -12.99
N SER A 363 3.80 7.85 -11.72
CA SER A 363 4.79 7.60 -10.67
C SER A 363 4.93 6.12 -10.30
N LEU A 364 3.81 5.39 -10.13
CA LEU A 364 3.84 4.07 -9.47
C LEU A 364 4.62 3.01 -10.26
N SER A 365 4.37 2.89 -11.55
CA SER A 365 5.07 1.94 -12.43
C SER A 365 6.55 2.31 -12.62
N PRO A 366 6.92 3.58 -12.91
CA PRO A 366 8.32 3.99 -12.97
C PRO A 366 9.11 3.80 -11.67
N PHE A 367 8.52 4.01 -10.49
CA PHE A 367 9.18 3.67 -9.22
C PHE A 367 9.50 2.18 -9.13
N THR A 368 8.58 1.32 -9.55
CA THR A 368 8.81 -0.13 -9.54
C THR A 368 9.92 -0.52 -10.52
N ALA A 369 9.91 0.06 -11.72
CA ALA A 369 10.95 -0.18 -12.72
C ALA A 369 12.34 0.27 -12.23
N ALA A 370 12.46 1.46 -11.65
CA ALA A 370 13.71 1.96 -11.08
C ALA A 370 14.17 1.13 -9.86
N GLY A 371 13.22 0.66 -9.04
CA GLY A 371 13.52 -0.15 -7.86
C GLY A 371 14.06 -1.56 -8.15
N VAL A 372 13.83 -2.07 -9.37
CA VAL A 372 14.40 -3.34 -9.84
C VAL A 372 15.50 -3.15 -10.89
N ALA A 373 15.90 -1.92 -11.17
CA ALA A 373 16.94 -1.62 -12.15
C ALA A 373 18.28 -2.24 -11.73
N HIS A 374 19.06 -2.70 -12.71
CA HIS A 374 20.40 -3.28 -12.52
C HIS A 374 20.45 -4.48 -11.53
N THR A 375 19.32 -5.17 -11.31
CA THR A 375 19.32 -6.38 -10.50
C THR A 375 19.77 -7.59 -11.29
N ARG A 376 20.48 -8.51 -10.63
CA ARG A 376 20.70 -9.85 -11.17
C ARG A 376 19.36 -10.61 -11.18
N GLY A 377 19.18 -11.54 -12.12
CA GLY A 377 17.91 -12.29 -12.20
C GLY A 377 17.50 -12.97 -10.89
N THR A 378 18.47 -13.42 -10.07
CA THR A 378 18.27 -14.01 -8.75
C THR A 378 17.75 -13.01 -7.69
N ASP A 379 17.98 -11.71 -7.87
CA ASP A 379 17.66 -10.66 -6.90
C ASP A 379 16.40 -9.87 -7.29
N ALA A 380 15.86 -10.07 -8.48
CA ALA A 380 14.74 -9.29 -8.99
C ALA A 380 13.47 -9.40 -8.09
N GLY A 381 13.21 -10.59 -7.56
CA GLY A 381 12.12 -10.82 -6.62
C GLY A 381 12.33 -10.07 -5.30
N ALA A 382 13.53 -10.13 -4.73
CA ALA A 382 13.87 -9.40 -3.51
C ALA A 382 13.79 -7.88 -3.71
N ALA A 383 14.30 -7.37 -4.85
CA ALA A 383 14.24 -5.94 -5.18
C ALA A 383 12.80 -5.43 -5.31
N SER A 384 11.94 -6.18 -6.02
CA SER A 384 10.49 -5.87 -6.10
C SER A 384 9.82 -5.92 -4.72
N GLY A 385 10.20 -6.91 -3.89
CA GLY A 385 9.73 -6.99 -2.51
C GLY A 385 10.13 -5.77 -1.68
N VAL A 386 11.38 -5.28 -1.81
CA VAL A 386 11.83 -4.04 -1.14
C VAL A 386 11.01 -2.83 -1.58
N VAL A 387 10.68 -2.69 -2.88
CA VAL A 387 9.79 -1.61 -3.36
C VAL A 387 8.44 -1.65 -2.64
N ASN A 388 7.85 -2.83 -2.45
CA ASN A 388 6.56 -2.98 -1.76
C ASN A 388 6.69 -2.79 -0.23
N VAL A 389 7.80 -3.20 0.38
CA VAL A 389 8.10 -2.87 1.78
C VAL A 389 8.19 -1.36 1.97
N MET A 390 8.91 -0.64 1.08
CA MET A 390 8.99 0.84 1.13
C MET A 390 7.63 1.50 0.91
N HIS A 391 6.75 0.89 0.11
CA HIS A 391 5.36 1.32 -0.04
C HIS A 391 4.62 1.26 1.30
N GLN A 392 4.61 0.11 1.97
CA GLN A 392 3.82 -0.11 3.18
C GLN A 392 4.39 0.67 4.38
N ILE A 393 5.69 0.58 4.59
CA ILE A 393 6.34 1.25 5.73
C ILE A 393 6.35 2.77 5.53
N GLY A 394 6.67 3.24 4.31
CA GLY A 394 6.60 4.65 3.97
C GLY A 394 5.20 5.21 4.20
N GLY A 395 4.17 4.45 3.79
CA GLY A 395 2.76 4.78 4.04
C GLY A 395 2.45 4.95 5.53
N SER A 396 2.88 4.02 6.39
CA SER A 396 2.69 4.08 7.83
C SER A 396 3.39 5.27 8.49
N VAL A 397 4.68 5.46 8.18
CA VAL A 397 5.49 6.54 8.75
C VAL A 397 4.94 7.90 8.30
N GLY A 398 4.66 8.05 7.00
CA GLY A 398 4.14 9.31 6.47
C GLY A 398 2.74 9.64 6.98
N LEU A 399 1.85 8.64 7.06
CA LEU A 399 0.54 8.82 7.71
C LEU A 399 0.71 9.36 9.13
N SER A 400 1.64 8.80 9.90
CA SER A 400 1.93 9.22 11.26
C SER A 400 2.41 10.67 11.32
N VAL A 401 3.30 11.06 10.40
CA VAL A 401 3.79 12.45 10.26
C VAL A 401 2.64 13.40 9.93
N LEU A 402 1.77 13.06 8.96
CA LEU A 402 0.68 13.93 8.56
C LEU A 402 -0.38 14.06 9.66
N VAL A 403 -0.75 12.97 10.34
CA VAL A 403 -1.70 13.00 11.46
C VAL A 403 -1.16 13.79 12.65
N THR A 404 0.13 13.63 12.98
CA THR A 404 0.76 14.44 14.02
C THR A 404 0.77 15.90 13.62
N THR A 405 1.14 16.23 12.37
CA THR A 405 1.08 17.62 11.89
C THR A 405 -0.34 18.18 11.98
N GLN A 406 -1.35 17.42 11.59
CA GLN A 406 -2.76 17.85 11.72
C GLN A 406 -3.12 18.19 13.16
N SER A 407 -2.65 17.40 14.13
CA SER A 407 -2.99 17.56 15.55
C SER A 407 -2.30 18.74 16.24
N LEU A 408 -1.23 19.29 15.64
CA LEU A 408 -0.51 20.46 16.18
C LEU A 408 -1.28 21.77 16.01
N PHE A 409 -2.29 21.80 15.15
CA PHE A 409 -3.03 23.02 14.82
C PHE A 409 -4.48 22.92 15.26
N SER A 410 -4.99 23.98 15.88
CA SER A 410 -6.39 24.07 16.30
C SER A 410 -7.30 24.31 15.10
N GLY A 411 -8.34 23.49 14.97
CA GLY A 411 -9.32 23.55 13.88
C GLY A 411 -9.03 22.56 12.75
N GLN A 412 -10.09 21.88 12.31
CA GLN A 412 -9.98 20.79 11.33
C GLN A 412 -9.43 21.25 9.98
N VAL A 413 -9.85 22.41 9.49
CA VAL A 413 -9.41 22.94 8.18
C VAL A 413 -7.95 23.32 8.25
N ILE A 414 -7.54 24.08 9.27
CA ILE A 414 -6.13 24.51 9.43
C ILE A 414 -5.22 23.30 9.61
N GLY A 415 -5.59 22.36 10.46
CA GLY A 415 -4.85 21.11 10.64
C GLY A 415 -4.72 20.31 9.33
N PHE A 416 -5.79 20.21 8.55
CA PHE A 416 -5.77 19.59 7.22
C PHE A 416 -4.81 20.31 6.28
N GLN A 417 -4.89 21.62 6.17
CA GLN A 417 -4.02 22.43 5.30
C GLN A 417 -2.54 22.15 5.59
N HIS A 418 -2.14 22.18 6.87
CA HIS A 418 -0.76 21.94 7.28
C HIS A 418 -0.32 20.48 7.06
N ALA A 419 -1.20 19.52 7.32
CA ALA A 419 -0.91 18.11 7.06
C ALA A 419 -0.69 17.86 5.56
N ILE A 420 -1.54 18.38 4.68
CA ILE A 420 -1.39 18.25 3.23
C ILE A 420 -0.15 19.01 2.72
N PHE A 421 0.13 20.19 3.29
CA PHE A 421 1.37 20.92 2.98
C PHE A 421 2.61 20.12 3.38
N MET A 422 2.61 19.46 4.55
CA MET A 422 3.68 18.53 4.94
C MET A 422 3.81 17.36 3.94
N GLY A 423 2.68 16.83 3.47
CA GLY A 423 2.67 15.80 2.40
C GLY A 423 3.30 16.30 1.11
N ALA A 424 3.00 17.54 0.69
CA ALA A 424 3.68 18.17 -0.45
C ALA A 424 5.19 18.31 -0.21
N GLY A 425 5.62 18.59 1.02
CA GLY A 425 7.03 18.60 1.42
C GLY A 425 7.71 17.23 1.27
N LEU A 426 7.04 16.14 1.70
CA LEU A 426 7.54 14.76 1.49
C LEU A 426 7.68 14.44 0.00
N LEU A 427 6.73 14.88 -0.82
CA LEU A 427 6.82 14.73 -2.29
C LEU A 427 7.95 15.57 -2.88
N GLY A 428 8.22 16.77 -2.33
CA GLY A 428 9.39 17.57 -2.68
C GLY A 428 10.70 16.82 -2.44
N LEU A 429 10.84 16.15 -1.29
CA LEU A 429 11.99 15.30 -0.99
C LEU A 429 12.06 14.07 -1.93
N ALA A 430 10.92 13.45 -2.25
CA ALA A 430 10.85 12.37 -3.23
C ALA A 430 11.27 12.84 -4.63
N LEU A 431 10.90 14.07 -5.01
CA LEU A 431 11.30 14.69 -6.27
C LEU A 431 12.83 14.93 -6.32
N LEU A 432 13.42 15.40 -5.23
CA LEU A 432 14.88 15.54 -5.13
C LEU A 432 15.58 14.19 -5.25
N ALA A 433 15.06 13.14 -4.60
CA ALA A 433 15.59 11.79 -4.74
C ALA A 433 15.50 11.30 -6.20
N ALA A 434 14.42 11.57 -6.92
CA ALA A 434 14.28 11.21 -8.32
C ALA A 434 15.28 11.97 -9.20
N ILE A 435 15.40 13.29 -9.04
CA ILE A 435 16.30 14.14 -9.84
C ILE A 435 17.78 13.79 -9.60
N PHE A 436 18.18 13.61 -8.34
CA PHE A 436 19.59 13.45 -8.00
C PHE A 436 20.08 11.99 -7.97
N LEU A 437 19.17 11.01 -7.83
CA LEU A 437 19.57 9.61 -7.74
C LEU A 437 19.06 8.79 -8.93
N ILE A 438 17.77 8.88 -9.29
CA ILE A 438 17.18 8.03 -10.32
C ILE A 438 17.59 8.47 -11.72
N VAL A 439 17.38 9.74 -12.07
CA VAL A 439 17.70 10.24 -13.43
C VAL A 439 19.17 10.07 -13.80
N PRO A 440 20.17 10.38 -12.92
CA PRO A 440 21.56 10.10 -13.24
C PRO A 440 21.90 8.61 -13.27
N GLY A 441 21.25 7.77 -12.44
CA GLY A 441 21.42 6.32 -12.45
C GLY A 441 20.96 5.69 -13.77
N GLU A 442 19.81 6.12 -14.31
CA GLU A 442 19.30 5.70 -15.60
C GLU A 442 20.25 6.09 -16.76
N ARG A 443 20.82 7.30 -16.71
CA ARG A 443 21.76 7.82 -17.76
C ARG A 443 23.12 7.10 -17.81
N GLN A 444 23.55 6.48 -16.74
CA GLN A 444 24.78 5.69 -16.71
C GLN A 444 24.67 4.41 -17.56
N LYS A 445 23.47 4.08 -18.05
CA LYS A 445 23.16 2.92 -18.87
C LYS A 445 23.31 3.17 -20.38
N ASN A 446 23.21 4.40 -20.83
CA ASN A 446 23.30 4.82 -22.23
C ASN A 446 24.68 5.41 -22.53
#